data_dd0bc94cc53b121ba4e569211dd70881
#
_entry.id   dd0bc94cc53b121ba4e569211dd70881
#
_cell.length_a   1.000
_cell.length_b   1.000
_cell.length_c   1.000
_cell.angle_alpha   90.00
_cell.angle_beta   90.00
_cell.angle_gamma   90.00
#
_symmetry.space_group_name_H-M   'P 1'
#
loop_
_entity.id
_entity.type
_entity.pdbx_description
1 polymer ?
#
loop_
_entity_poly.entity_id
_entity_poly.type
_entity_poly.pdbx_seq_one_letter_code
_entity_poly.pdbx_strand_id
1 'polypeptide(L)'
;MLRKISISKGLVTPVFVIIVYDVNQKRVAKVLKTCRKYLHWVQNSVLEGDISDASLKKLKIELNRIINKEEDSVIFYYLRTTKYYSREVIGLKKGGDDIII
;
A
#
# COMPACT_ATOMS: atom_id res chain seq x y z
N MET A 1 -20.72 22.66 1.32
CA MET A 1 -20.09 22.02 1.11
C MET A 1 -19.61 21.88 1.02
N LEU A 2 -19.86 21.91 1.52
CA LEU A 2 -19.18 21.27 1.51
C LEU A 2 -18.73 21.19 1.40
N ARG A 3 -19.05 21.11 1.71
CA ARG A 3 -18.35 20.52 1.68
C ARG A 3 -17.92 20.27 1.69
N LYS A 4 -18.19 20.36 2.07
CA LYS A 4 -17.47 19.71 2.19
C LYS A 4 -16.90 19.70 2.42
N ILE A 5 -17.22 19.90 2.81
CA ILE A 5 -16.48 19.45 3.04
C ILE A 5 -15.85 19.45 3.23
N SER A 6 -16.00 19.57 3.52
CA SER A 6 -15.21 19.10 3.62
C SER A 6 -14.65 19.01 3.84
N ILE A 7 -14.93 19.08 4.20
CA ILE A 7 -14.26 18.60 4.32
C ILE A 7 -13.68 18.45 4.26
N SER A 8 -13.86 18.52 4.35
CA SER A 8 -13.17 17.96 4.22
C SER A 8 -12.53 17.91 3.91
N LYS A 9 -12.95 18.11 3.72
CA LYS A 9 -12.22 17.91 3.37
C LYS A 9 -11.56 17.94 3.78
N GLY A 10 -11.86 18.48 3.58
CA GLY A 10 -10.67 18.38 4.03
C GLY A 10 -10.45 17.47 5.05
N LEU A 11 -11.25 17.07 5.52
CA LEU A 11 -11.05 16.20 6.39
C LEU A 11 -10.88 14.96 5.85
N VAL A 12 -9.77 14.70 5.37
CA VAL A 12 -9.50 13.48 4.76
C VAL A 12 -9.18 12.50 5.81
N THR A 13 -9.93 11.48 5.93
CA THR A 13 -9.66 10.44 6.84
C THR A 13 -8.57 9.56 6.27
N PRO A 14 -7.55 9.25 7.01
CA PRO A 14 -6.51 8.37 6.50
C PRO A 14 -7.09 7.00 6.22
N VAL A 15 -6.49 6.30 5.30
CA VAL A 15 -6.90 4.95 5.01
C VAL A 15 -5.94 4.02 5.73
N PHE A 16 -6.43 2.92 6.25
CA PHE A 16 -5.57 1.91 6.85
C PHE A 16 -5.15 0.98 5.72
N VAL A 17 -3.86 0.75 5.61
CA VAL A 17 -3.33 -0.03 4.52
C VAL A 17 -2.50 -1.18 5.06
N ILE A 18 -2.58 -2.32 4.40
CA ILE A 18 -1.68 -3.43 4.66
C ILE A 18 -0.96 -3.70 3.35
N ILE A 19 0.36 -3.75 3.39
CA ILE A 19 1.16 -4.06 2.23
C ILE A 19 1.81 -5.41 2.41
N VAL A 20 1.71 -6.25 1.37
CA VAL A 20 2.39 -7.53 1.35
C VAL A 20 3.19 -7.55 0.05
N TYR A 21 4.48 -7.80 0.12
CA TYR A 21 5.28 -7.79 -1.09
C TYR A 21 6.05 -9.08 -1.28
N ASP A 22 6.36 -9.38 -2.54
CA ASP A 22 7.17 -10.53 -2.91
C ASP A 22 8.10 -10.00 -3.98
N VAL A 23 9.31 -9.66 -3.59
CA VAL A 23 10.23 -8.90 -4.42
C VAL A 23 11.57 -9.63 -4.50
N ASN A 24 12.23 -9.53 -5.64
CA ASN A 24 13.53 -10.14 -5.83
C ASN A 24 14.49 -9.67 -4.74
N GLN A 25 15.31 -10.58 -4.27
CA GLN A 25 16.24 -10.31 -3.19
C GLN A 25 17.11 -9.10 -3.39
N LYS A 26 17.43 -8.76 -4.62
CA LYS A 26 18.24 -7.60 -4.92
C LYS A 26 17.55 -6.30 -4.55
N ARG A 27 16.24 -6.28 -4.53
CA ARG A 27 15.46 -5.06 -4.31
C ARG A 27 14.70 -5.04 -2.99
N VAL A 28 14.71 -6.16 -2.28
CA VAL A 28 13.87 -6.29 -1.09
C VAL A 28 14.23 -5.28 0.00
N ALA A 29 15.49 -5.02 0.21
CA ALA A 29 15.91 -4.08 1.25
C ALA A 29 15.42 -2.66 0.93
N LYS A 30 15.46 -2.30 -0.34
CA LYS A 30 15.05 -0.97 -0.75
C LYS A 30 13.54 -0.81 -0.64
N VAL A 31 12.79 -1.86 -0.98
CA VAL A 31 11.34 -1.84 -0.86
C VAL A 31 10.96 -1.71 0.61
N LEU A 32 11.57 -2.48 1.49
CA LEU A 32 11.28 -2.41 2.91
C LEU A 32 11.60 -1.03 3.47
N LYS A 33 12.76 -0.50 3.13
CA LYS A 33 13.17 0.79 3.64
C LYS A 33 12.19 1.88 3.19
N THR A 34 11.75 1.82 1.96
CA THR A 34 10.80 2.80 1.42
C THR A 34 9.46 2.70 2.13
N CYS A 35 8.94 1.50 2.29
CA CYS A 35 7.66 1.32 2.95
C CYS A 35 7.71 1.75 4.42
N ARG A 36 8.83 1.54 5.08
CA ARG A 36 8.97 1.91 6.49
C ARG A 36 8.96 3.41 6.75
N LYS A 37 9.11 4.20 5.73
CA LYS A 37 8.98 5.65 5.88
C LYS A 37 7.55 6.05 6.19
N TYR A 38 6.60 5.19 5.83
CA TYR A 38 5.19 5.52 5.94
C TYR A 38 4.40 4.56 6.82
N LEU A 39 4.86 3.33 6.94
CA LEU A 39 4.09 2.27 7.58
C LEU A 39 4.93 1.52 8.60
N HIS A 40 4.27 0.72 9.41
CA HIS A 40 4.93 -0.09 10.43
C HIS A 40 5.24 -1.47 9.88
N TRP A 41 6.45 -1.91 10.10
CA TRP A 41 6.87 -3.24 9.65
C TRP A 41 6.33 -4.26 10.65
N VAL A 42 5.48 -5.14 10.18
CA VAL A 42 4.87 -6.15 11.04
C VAL A 42 5.76 -7.37 11.12
N GLN A 43 6.06 -7.94 9.99
CA GLN A 43 6.96 -9.09 9.92
C GLN A 43 7.27 -9.40 8.47
N ASN A 44 8.39 -10.05 8.23
CA ASN A 44 8.77 -10.48 6.89
C ASN A 44 8.45 -9.43 5.82
N SER A 45 7.50 -9.72 4.97
CA SER A 45 7.14 -8.85 3.87
C SER A 45 5.81 -8.14 4.09
N VAL A 46 5.48 -7.86 5.34
CA VAL A 46 4.19 -7.25 5.68
C VAL A 46 4.38 -5.96 6.44
N LEU A 47 3.74 -4.90 5.97
CA LEU A 47 3.72 -3.63 6.67
C LEU A 47 2.28 -3.15 6.75
N GLU A 48 1.98 -2.35 7.73
CA GLU A 48 0.62 -1.81 7.85
C GLU A 48 0.60 -0.47 8.57
N GLY A 49 -0.48 0.24 8.44
CA GLY A 49 -0.68 1.48 9.18
C GLY A 49 -1.63 2.42 8.50
N ASP A 50 -1.90 3.51 9.17
CA ASP A 50 -2.74 4.57 8.62
C ASP A 50 -1.86 5.46 7.76
N ILE A 51 -2.37 5.86 6.63
CA ILE A 51 -1.60 6.68 5.71
C ILE A 51 -2.54 7.63 4.99
N SER A 52 -2.11 8.86 4.80
CA SER A 52 -2.92 9.82 4.07
C SER A 52 -2.90 9.51 2.58
N ASP A 53 -3.87 10.00 1.86
CA ASP A 53 -3.92 9.79 0.41
C ASP A 53 -2.67 10.35 -0.26
N ALA A 54 -2.20 11.50 0.19
CA ALA A 54 -1.02 12.12 -0.40
C ALA A 54 0.22 11.27 -0.18
N SER A 55 0.40 10.76 1.03
CA SER A 55 1.54 9.91 1.34
C SER A 55 1.46 8.57 0.62
N LEU A 56 0.25 8.04 0.49
CA LEU A 56 0.05 6.79 -0.23
C LEU A 56 0.46 6.94 -1.68
N LYS A 57 0.11 8.06 -2.29
CA LYS A 57 0.48 8.33 -3.66
C LYS A 57 2.00 8.42 -3.80
N LYS A 58 2.66 9.08 -2.88
CA LYS A 58 4.11 9.16 -2.88
C LYS A 58 4.75 7.79 -2.75
N LEU A 59 4.23 6.99 -1.84
CA LEU A 59 4.74 5.65 -1.62
C LEU A 59 4.63 4.81 -2.89
N LYS A 60 3.49 4.88 -3.57
CA LYS A 60 3.31 4.14 -4.81
C LYS A 60 4.28 4.58 -5.89
N ILE A 61 4.50 5.87 -6.00
CA ILE A 61 5.44 6.40 -6.98
C ILE A 61 6.85 5.89 -6.69
N GLU A 62 7.25 5.90 -5.43
CA GLU A 62 8.57 5.44 -5.06
C GLU A 62 8.74 3.95 -5.32
N LEU A 63 7.73 3.16 -4.99
CA LEU A 63 7.79 1.73 -5.23
C LEU A 63 7.85 1.40 -6.71
N ASN A 64 7.12 2.14 -7.52
CA ASN A 64 7.16 1.92 -8.97
C ASN A 64 8.54 2.18 -9.55
N ARG A 65 9.34 2.99 -8.91
CA ARG A 65 10.69 3.26 -9.39
C ARG A 65 11.68 2.19 -8.97
N ILE A 66 11.33 1.43 -7.94
CA ILE A 66 12.23 0.42 -7.39
C ILE A 66 11.99 -0.95 -7.99
N ILE A 67 10.74 -1.35 -8.11
CA ILE A 67 10.42 -2.73 -8.46
C ILE A 67 10.61 -3.02 -9.94
N ASN A 68 10.75 -4.30 -10.24
CA ASN A 68 10.74 -4.79 -11.60
C ASN A 68 9.38 -5.43 -11.78
N LYS A 69 8.54 -4.84 -12.59
CA LYS A 69 7.15 -5.29 -12.73
C LYS A 69 6.98 -6.68 -13.29
N GLU A 70 8.03 -7.22 -13.86
CA GLU A 70 7.97 -8.56 -14.41
C GLU A 70 8.36 -9.64 -13.41
N GLU A 71 8.96 -9.26 -12.30
CA GLU A 71 9.38 -10.20 -11.29
C GLU A 71 8.77 -9.97 -9.94
N ASP A 72 8.48 -8.73 -9.63
CA ASP A 72 8.11 -8.32 -8.29
C ASP A 72 6.63 -8.05 -8.15
N SER A 73 6.13 -8.18 -6.94
CA SER A 73 4.73 -7.94 -6.65
C SER A 73 4.61 -7.18 -5.34
N VAL A 74 3.77 -6.16 -5.32
CA VAL A 74 3.44 -5.43 -4.10
C VAL A 74 1.92 -5.33 -4.05
N ILE A 75 1.34 -5.89 -3.01
CA ILE A 75 -0.12 -5.93 -2.86
C ILE A 75 -0.54 -4.99 -1.77
N PHE A 76 -1.51 -4.14 -2.07
CA PHE A 76 -2.05 -3.19 -1.11
C PHE A 76 -3.48 -3.60 -0.79
N TYR A 77 -3.76 -3.76 0.48
CA TYR A 77 -5.12 -3.98 0.93
C TYR A 77 -5.55 -2.69 1.64
N TYR A 78 -6.65 -2.12 1.22
CA TYR A 78 -7.14 -0.86 1.77
C TYR A 78 -8.38 -1.10 2.62
N LEU A 79 -8.34 -0.60 3.85
CA LEU A 79 -9.48 -0.74 4.70
C LEU A 79 -9.89 0.65 5.17
N ARG A 80 -11.00 1.11 4.70
CA ARG A 80 -11.50 2.43 5.10
C ARG A 80 -12.47 2.30 6.26
N THR A 81 -13.13 1.16 6.34
CA THR A 81 -13.98 0.87 7.47
C THR A 81 -13.87 -0.61 7.74
N THR A 82 -14.49 -1.07 8.79
CA THR A 82 -14.47 -2.48 9.08
C THR A 82 -15.29 -3.30 8.10
N LYS A 83 -16.11 -2.63 7.30
CA LYS A 83 -16.94 -3.35 6.36
C LYS A 83 -16.36 -3.48 4.99
N TYR A 84 -15.44 -2.64 4.63
CA TYR A 84 -14.96 -2.59 3.27
C TYR A 84 -13.46 -2.70 3.18
N TYR A 85 -13.01 -3.41 2.18
CA TYR A 85 -11.60 -3.37 1.85
C TYR A 85 -11.48 -3.54 0.35
N SER A 86 -10.34 -3.18 -0.19
CA SER A 86 -10.06 -3.41 -1.58
C SER A 86 -8.60 -3.81 -1.71
N ARG A 87 -8.24 -4.33 -2.85
CA ARG A 87 -6.91 -4.85 -3.07
C ARG A 87 -6.35 -4.28 -4.36
N GLU A 88 -5.10 -3.93 -4.32
CA GLU A 88 -4.43 -3.43 -5.50
C GLU A 88 -3.04 -4.06 -5.57
N VAL A 89 -2.62 -4.49 -6.74
CA VAL A 89 -1.31 -5.11 -6.93
C VAL A 89 -0.48 -4.24 -7.84
N ILE A 90 0.75 -3.96 -7.42
CA ILE A 90 1.70 -3.28 -8.27
C ILE A 90 2.73 -4.33 -8.62
N GLY A 91 2.91 -4.59 -9.88
CA GLY A 91 3.86 -5.58 -10.35
C GLY A 91 3.19 -6.86 -10.80
N LEU A 92 3.94 -7.93 -10.78
CA LEU A 92 3.46 -9.21 -11.25
C LEU A 92 2.44 -9.76 -10.27
N LYS A 93 1.33 -10.26 -10.82
CA LYS A 93 0.31 -10.83 -9.98
C LYS A 93 0.68 -12.27 -9.71
N LYS A 94 0.97 -12.58 -8.48
CA LYS A 94 1.37 -13.92 -8.09
C LYS A 94 0.33 -14.56 -7.19
N GLY A 95 0.28 -15.86 -7.23
CA GLY A 95 -0.66 -16.63 -6.43
C GLY A 95 -2.06 -16.44 -6.93
N GLY A 96 -3.02 -16.72 -6.13
CA GLY A 96 -4.40 -16.61 -6.51
C GLY A 96 -4.78 -15.17 -6.63
N ASP A 97 -5.63 -14.89 -7.53
CA ASP A 97 -5.97 -13.52 -7.73
C ASP A 97 -7.13 -13.10 -6.93
N ASP A 98 -7.75 -13.92 -6.23
CA ASP A 98 -8.89 -13.51 -5.59
C ASP A 98 -8.97 -14.02 -4.26
N ILE A 99 -7.98 -13.98 -3.56
CA ILE A 99 -7.95 -14.37 -2.32
C ILE A 99 -8.58 -13.47 -1.51
N ILE A 100 -9.60 -13.71 -0.98
CA ILE A 100 -10.21 -12.80 -0.27
C ILE A 100 -10.42 -13.29 1.02
N ILE A 101 -10.34 -12.58 1.93
CA ILE A 101 -10.51 -13.05 3.20
C ILE A 101 -11.79 -12.86 3.74
#